data_e93b77b3495610e4787cca52788ee34e
#
_entry.id   e93b77b3495610e4787cca52788ee34e
#
_cell.length_a   1.000
_cell.length_b   1.000
_cell.length_c   1.000
_cell.angle_alpha   90.00
_cell.angle_beta   90.00
_cell.angle_gamma   90.00
#
_symmetry.space_group_name_H-M   'P 1'
#
loop_
_entity.id
_entity.type
_entity.pdbx_description
1 polymer ?
#
loop_
_entity_poly.entity_id
_entity_poly.type
_entity_poly.pdbx_seq_one_letter_code
_entity_poly.pdbx_strand_id
1 'polypeptide(L)'
;MEAEIKLKLEQLHSRVDSLKDQINTEEATKNAFVMPFIQILGYDIFNPTEVIPEFICDIGTKKGEKIDYVIKKDGEPILIIECKNWKENVDAHNSQLHRYYHVSKARFGVLTNGHIYNFYADLEKPNIMDEKPFFTLDLSNLKDTSLKILEKFTKNGYNLEAILDSAEGLKYIKAIRNEFERELKDPSDEMVKMLVSKFYEKPLIASRMTAFKEYTKKAFSNSINESINFRLKNALDINETIPTKANETISSIDDNSEAPKFVTTEEENEGSQIIKAILREILPTSRIGFRDTQSYFGILLDDNNRKPICRLHFNSANKYIELFNNGKDNGEKKLLNSLDDIYNYRNELLNTLKNYE
;
A
#
# COMPACT_ATOMS: atom_id res chain seq x y z
N MET A 1 -16.95 14.30 10.65
CA MET A 1 -15.77 15.18 10.55
C MET A 1 -14.77 14.64 9.53
N GLU A 2 -14.22 13.41 9.67
CA GLU A 2 -13.27 12.83 8.70
C GLU A 2 -13.79 12.86 7.25
N ALA A 3 -15.02 12.43 6.97
CA ALA A 3 -15.61 12.43 5.62
C ALA A 3 -15.73 13.84 5.01
N GLU A 4 -16.02 14.84 5.83
CA GLU A 4 -16.11 16.24 5.39
C GLU A 4 -14.72 16.81 5.06
N ILE A 5 -13.72 16.53 5.91
CA ILE A 5 -12.34 16.93 5.68
C ILE A 5 -11.84 16.28 4.38
N LYS A 6 -12.10 14.98 4.20
CA LYS A 6 -11.72 14.24 2.98
C LYS A 6 -12.29 14.91 1.73
N LEU A 7 -13.59 15.17 1.72
CA LEU A 7 -14.24 15.82 0.58
C LEU A 7 -13.64 17.20 0.25
N LYS A 8 -13.36 18.00 1.28
CA LYS A 8 -12.74 19.33 1.09
C LYS A 8 -11.30 19.24 0.56
N LEU A 9 -10.53 18.23 1.01
CA LEU A 9 -9.18 17.99 0.50
C LEU A 9 -9.18 17.47 -0.95
N GLU A 10 -10.14 16.62 -1.32
CA GLU A 10 -10.34 16.18 -2.70
C GLU A 10 -10.71 17.36 -3.62
N GLN A 11 -11.55 18.27 -3.13
CA GLN A 11 -11.86 19.52 -3.83
C GLN A 11 -10.62 20.42 -3.97
N LEU A 12 -9.80 20.53 -2.93
CA LEU A 12 -8.54 21.26 -2.97
C LEU A 12 -7.56 20.63 -3.98
N HIS A 13 -7.45 19.30 -4.01
CA HIS A 13 -6.64 18.60 -5.00
C HIS A 13 -7.11 18.92 -6.43
N SER A 14 -8.41 18.83 -6.70
CA SER A 14 -8.99 19.18 -8.00
C SER A 14 -8.71 20.64 -8.38
N ARG A 15 -8.71 21.55 -7.39
CA ARG A 15 -8.34 22.95 -7.58
C ARG A 15 -6.86 23.10 -7.95
N VAL A 16 -5.95 22.36 -7.28
CA VAL A 16 -4.52 22.36 -7.61
C VAL A 16 -4.34 21.91 -9.06
N ASP A 17 -4.95 20.81 -9.47
CA ASP A 17 -4.81 20.27 -10.81
C ASP A 17 -5.33 21.23 -11.89
N SER A 18 -6.41 21.95 -11.62
CA SER A 18 -7.01 22.89 -12.58
C SER A 18 -6.25 24.21 -12.71
N LEU A 19 -5.54 24.64 -11.65
CA LEU A 19 -4.93 25.98 -11.59
C LEU A 19 -3.40 25.98 -11.65
N LYS A 20 -2.73 24.83 -11.39
CA LYS A 20 -1.28 24.72 -11.24
C LYS A 20 -0.49 25.35 -12.39
N ASP A 21 -0.96 25.22 -13.62
CA ASP A 21 -0.27 25.76 -14.81
C ASP A 21 -0.36 27.30 -14.89
N GLN A 22 -1.31 27.90 -14.17
CA GLN A 22 -1.50 29.36 -14.11
C GLN A 22 -0.77 29.99 -12.92
N ILE A 23 -0.31 29.19 -11.95
CA ILE A 23 0.39 29.63 -10.74
C ILE A 23 1.89 29.68 -11.02
N ASN A 24 2.47 30.89 -10.99
CA ASN A 24 3.88 31.09 -11.31
C ASN A 24 4.71 31.68 -10.15
N THR A 25 4.06 32.05 -9.05
CA THR A 25 4.73 32.66 -7.90
C THR A 25 4.38 31.91 -6.61
N GLU A 26 5.27 32.02 -5.62
CA GLU A 26 5.02 31.48 -4.28
C GLU A 26 3.78 32.14 -3.65
N GLU A 27 3.61 33.46 -3.83
CA GLU A 27 2.44 34.18 -3.32
C GLU A 27 1.12 33.68 -3.95
N ALA A 28 1.13 33.36 -5.24
CA ALA A 28 -0.03 32.75 -5.88
C ALA A 28 -0.30 31.34 -5.35
N THR A 29 0.74 30.56 -5.03
CA THR A 29 0.62 29.25 -4.37
C THR A 29 -0.01 29.39 -2.99
N LYS A 30 0.45 30.34 -2.17
CA LYS A 30 -0.12 30.66 -0.86
C LYS A 30 -1.61 30.92 -0.95
N ASN A 31 -2.00 31.84 -1.83
CA ASN A 31 -3.41 32.26 -1.97
C ASN A 31 -4.31 31.17 -2.56
N ALA A 32 -3.84 30.44 -3.56
CA ALA A 32 -4.66 29.49 -4.27
C ALA A 32 -4.82 28.15 -3.55
N PHE A 33 -3.77 27.71 -2.80
CA PHE A 33 -3.70 26.34 -2.28
C PHE A 33 -3.52 26.29 -0.77
N VAL A 34 -2.65 27.12 -0.18
CA VAL A 34 -2.32 27.02 1.25
C VAL A 34 -3.37 27.66 2.15
N MET A 35 -3.86 28.83 1.80
CA MET A 35 -4.95 29.48 2.56
C MET A 35 -6.21 28.62 2.58
N PRO A 36 -6.69 28.01 1.46
CA PRO A 36 -7.78 27.05 1.52
C PRO A 36 -7.51 25.85 2.41
N PHE A 37 -6.29 25.33 2.43
CA PHE A 37 -5.91 24.24 3.33
C PHE A 37 -6.03 24.65 4.81
N ILE A 38 -5.56 25.83 5.19
CA ILE A 38 -5.70 26.36 6.55
C ILE A 38 -7.18 26.48 6.93
N GLN A 39 -8.04 26.92 5.98
CA GLN A 39 -9.50 26.96 6.21
C GLN A 39 -10.13 25.57 6.37
N ILE A 40 -9.62 24.55 5.64
CA ILE A 40 -10.08 23.16 5.81
C ILE A 40 -9.77 22.66 7.22
N LEU A 41 -8.65 23.09 7.83
CA LEU A 41 -8.34 22.81 9.22
C LEU A 41 -9.23 23.56 10.21
N GLY A 42 -10.09 24.48 9.74
CA GLY A 42 -11.07 25.22 10.53
C GLY A 42 -10.55 26.53 11.14
N TYR A 43 -9.36 26.98 10.76
CA TYR A 43 -8.84 28.27 11.19
C TYR A 43 -9.30 29.39 10.24
N ASP A 44 -9.69 30.53 10.84
CA ASP A 44 -10.09 31.70 10.08
C ASP A 44 -8.87 32.51 9.62
N ILE A 45 -8.55 32.42 8.33
CA ILE A 45 -7.42 33.11 7.70
C ILE A 45 -7.55 34.64 7.69
N PHE A 46 -8.77 35.16 7.91
CA PHE A 46 -9.02 36.61 8.00
C PHE A 46 -8.99 37.11 9.44
N ASN A 47 -8.87 36.22 10.42
CA ASN A 47 -8.75 36.57 11.83
C ASN A 47 -7.27 36.60 12.26
N PRO A 48 -6.65 37.80 12.45
CA PRO A 48 -5.24 37.91 12.80
C PRO A 48 -4.92 37.40 14.23
N THR A 49 -5.93 37.05 15.03
CA THR A 49 -5.71 36.39 16.33
C THR A 49 -5.54 34.88 16.18
N GLU A 50 -5.96 34.31 15.06
CA GLU A 50 -5.85 32.88 14.74
C GLU A 50 -4.76 32.59 13.73
N VAL A 51 -4.69 33.35 12.62
CA VAL A 51 -3.72 33.15 11.55
C VAL A 51 -3.01 34.46 11.26
N ILE A 52 -1.72 34.49 11.52
CA ILE A 52 -0.88 35.67 11.27
C ILE A 52 -0.07 35.41 10.01
N PRO A 53 -0.33 36.14 8.91
CA PRO A 53 0.52 36.08 7.72
C PRO A 53 1.80 36.87 7.94
N GLU A 54 2.87 36.49 7.24
CA GLU A 54 4.15 37.19 7.20
C GLU A 54 4.68 37.57 8.61
N PHE A 55 4.63 36.62 9.53
CA PHE A 55 5.04 36.84 10.91
C PHE A 55 6.57 37.11 10.99
N ILE A 56 6.94 38.26 11.52
CA ILE A 56 8.35 38.68 11.64
C ILE A 56 9.00 37.92 12.80
N CYS A 57 10.06 37.19 12.51
CA CYS A 57 10.92 36.55 13.48
C CYS A 57 12.32 37.13 13.34
N ASP A 58 12.74 37.93 14.29
CA ASP A 58 14.14 38.41 14.34
C ASP A 58 15.04 37.30 14.90
N ILE A 59 15.93 36.78 14.05
CA ILE A 59 16.87 35.72 14.43
C ILE A 59 18.30 36.23 14.38
N GLY A 60 18.88 36.49 15.54
CA GLY A 60 20.26 36.94 15.68
C GLY A 60 20.56 38.23 14.90
N THR A 61 21.47 38.16 13.92
CA THR A 61 21.85 39.32 13.08
C THR A 61 20.92 39.52 11.87
N LYS A 62 20.08 38.57 11.53
CA LYS A 62 19.14 38.69 10.42
C LYS A 62 17.83 39.28 10.92
N LYS A 63 17.57 40.53 10.49
CA LYS A 63 16.34 41.26 10.82
C LYS A 63 15.38 41.22 9.64
N GLY A 64 14.07 41.12 9.97
CA GLY A 64 13.00 41.23 8.96
C GLY A 64 12.74 39.93 8.17
N GLU A 65 13.34 38.81 8.54
CA GLU A 65 12.91 37.54 7.98
C GLU A 65 11.49 37.23 8.46
N LYS A 66 10.66 36.72 7.54
CA LYS A 66 9.23 36.42 7.77
C LYS A 66 8.95 34.98 7.54
N ILE A 67 8.08 34.41 8.37
CA ILE A 67 7.46 33.13 8.13
C ILE A 67 6.09 33.36 7.49
N ASP A 68 5.70 32.51 6.54
CA ASP A 68 4.50 32.78 5.76
C ASP A 68 3.23 32.80 6.59
N TYR A 69 3.03 31.82 7.48
CA TYR A 69 1.88 31.80 8.39
C TYR A 69 2.26 31.27 9.77
N VAL A 70 1.69 31.89 10.80
CA VAL A 70 1.65 31.36 12.17
C VAL A 70 0.21 31.13 12.55
N ILE A 71 -0.13 29.90 12.92
CA ILE A 71 -1.44 29.56 13.48
C ILE A 71 -1.36 29.61 14.99
N LYS A 72 -2.31 30.31 15.61
CA LYS A 72 -2.45 30.45 17.06
C LYS A 72 -3.72 29.77 17.56
N LYS A 73 -3.62 29.25 18.77
CA LYS A 73 -4.77 28.80 19.56
C LYS A 73 -4.62 29.32 20.99
N ASP A 74 -5.65 29.91 21.53
CA ASP A 74 -5.67 30.50 22.86
C ASP A 74 -4.53 31.53 23.09
N GLY A 75 -4.16 32.26 22.02
CA GLY A 75 -3.12 33.27 22.03
C GLY A 75 -1.68 32.74 21.81
N GLU A 76 -1.45 31.42 21.92
CA GLU A 76 -0.14 30.81 21.75
C GLU A 76 0.07 30.25 20.33
N PRO A 77 1.27 30.41 19.74
CA PRO A 77 1.62 29.78 18.48
C PRO A 77 1.63 28.25 18.60
N ILE A 78 0.88 27.57 17.76
CA ILE A 78 0.79 26.10 17.74
C ILE A 78 1.45 25.49 16.50
N LEU A 79 1.41 26.19 15.38
CA LEU A 79 1.88 25.71 14.09
C LEU A 79 2.46 26.87 13.28
N ILE A 80 3.61 26.67 12.69
CA ILE A 80 4.22 27.57 11.71
C ILE A 80 4.20 26.91 10.33
N ILE A 81 3.92 27.68 9.30
CA ILE A 81 3.82 27.19 7.92
C ILE A 81 4.74 28.03 7.03
N GLU A 82 5.59 27.33 6.30
CA GLU A 82 6.44 27.87 5.26
C GLU A 82 6.00 27.32 3.91
N CYS A 83 5.81 28.20 2.95
CA CYS A 83 5.38 27.89 1.60
C CYS A 83 6.52 27.94 0.61
N LYS A 84 6.41 27.14 -0.43
CA LYS A 84 7.25 27.23 -1.62
C LYS A 84 6.36 27.26 -2.85
N ASN A 85 6.93 27.68 -3.97
CA ASN A 85 6.23 27.59 -5.24
C ASN A 85 5.78 26.14 -5.48
N TRP A 86 4.60 25.93 -6.04
CA TRP A 86 4.05 24.59 -6.25
C TRP A 86 4.95 23.66 -7.08
N LYS A 87 5.84 24.23 -7.91
CA LYS A 87 6.80 23.48 -8.74
C LYS A 87 8.04 23.03 -7.95
N GLU A 88 8.26 23.57 -6.75
CA GLU A 88 9.45 23.28 -5.97
C GLU A 88 9.29 21.99 -5.16
N ASN A 89 10.42 21.26 -5.05
CA ASN A 89 10.47 20.09 -4.18
C ASN A 89 10.61 20.54 -2.72
N VAL A 90 9.61 20.26 -1.91
CA VAL A 90 9.58 20.59 -0.47
C VAL A 90 10.67 19.90 0.34
N ASP A 91 11.22 18.75 -0.10
CA ASP A 91 12.25 18.04 0.66
C ASP A 91 13.60 18.76 0.69
N ALA A 92 13.85 19.68 -0.24
CA ALA A 92 15.13 20.39 -0.39
C ALA A 92 15.21 21.74 0.36
N HIS A 93 14.11 22.25 0.94
CA HIS A 93 14.00 23.65 1.36
C HIS A 93 13.60 23.89 2.82
N ASN A 94 13.95 22.99 3.74
CA ASN A 94 13.54 23.09 5.14
C ASN A 94 14.35 24.08 5.99
N SER A 95 15.46 24.64 5.48
CA SER A 95 16.39 25.47 6.26
C SER A 95 15.78 26.76 6.84
N GLN A 96 14.81 27.35 6.14
CA GLN A 96 14.11 28.54 6.62
C GLN A 96 13.15 28.19 7.75
N LEU A 97 12.34 27.16 7.56
CA LEU A 97 11.43 26.67 8.60
C LEU A 97 12.19 26.23 9.86
N HIS A 98 13.35 25.55 9.73
CA HIS A 98 14.20 25.18 10.85
C HIS A 98 14.63 26.38 11.69
N ARG A 99 15.08 27.47 11.04
CA ARG A 99 15.51 28.70 11.78
C ARG A 99 14.35 29.29 12.58
N TYR A 100 13.17 29.38 11.98
CA TYR A 100 12.00 29.93 12.65
C TYR A 100 11.46 29.04 13.77
N TYR A 101 11.55 27.75 13.59
CA TYR A 101 11.13 26.80 14.60
C TYR A 101 11.86 27.03 15.94
N HIS A 102 13.17 27.25 15.89
CA HIS A 102 14.00 27.51 17.10
C HIS A 102 13.62 28.75 17.90
N VAL A 103 13.08 29.77 17.25
CA VAL A 103 12.73 31.04 17.92
C VAL A 103 11.24 31.17 18.19
N SER A 104 10.42 30.36 17.54
CA SER A 104 8.99 30.28 17.77
C SER A 104 8.69 29.36 18.97
N LYS A 105 7.59 29.62 19.65
CA LYS A 105 7.07 28.69 20.67
C LYS A 105 6.22 27.57 20.04
N ALA A 106 6.07 27.55 18.72
CA ALA A 106 5.27 26.54 18.03
C ALA A 106 5.94 25.17 18.12
N ARG A 107 5.15 24.16 18.42
CA ARG A 107 5.63 22.77 18.55
C ARG A 107 5.57 21.99 17.22
N PHE A 108 4.99 22.59 16.17
CA PHE A 108 4.88 21.99 14.86
C PHE A 108 5.25 22.99 13.78
N GLY A 109 5.92 22.47 12.74
CA GLY A 109 6.21 23.17 11.50
C GLY A 109 5.62 22.44 10.30
N VAL A 110 5.16 23.19 9.32
CA VAL A 110 4.71 22.65 8.02
C VAL A 110 5.48 23.32 6.92
N LEU A 111 6.08 22.52 6.06
CA LEU A 111 6.66 22.96 4.79
C LEU A 111 5.78 22.44 3.66
N THR A 112 5.35 23.33 2.77
CA THR A 112 4.41 22.96 1.72
C THR A 112 4.65 23.71 0.42
N ASN A 113 4.28 23.05 -0.69
CA ASN A 113 4.12 23.69 -2.00
C ASN A 113 2.64 23.75 -2.44
N GLY A 114 1.70 23.59 -1.49
CA GLY A 114 0.28 23.60 -1.74
C GLY A 114 -0.30 22.27 -2.27
N HIS A 115 0.56 21.29 -2.61
CA HIS A 115 0.19 19.95 -3.05
C HIS A 115 0.65 18.90 -2.06
N ILE A 116 1.87 19.04 -1.55
CA ILE A 116 2.47 18.22 -0.52
C ILE A 116 2.66 19.07 0.73
N TYR A 117 2.30 18.52 1.89
CA TYR A 117 2.44 19.14 3.20
C TYR A 117 3.28 18.23 4.10
N ASN A 118 4.52 18.65 4.40
CA ASN A 118 5.44 17.97 5.28
C ASN A 118 5.35 18.53 6.69
N PHE A 119 4.95 17.71 7.66
CA PHE A 119 4.78 18.10 9.06
C PHE A 119 6.00 17.69 9.87
N TYR A 120 6.53 18.62 10.63
CA TYR A 120 7.72 18.49 11.47
C TYR A 120 7.39 18.77 12.93
N ALA A 121 8.13 18.13 13.83
CA ALA A 121 8.10 18.36 15.27
C ALA A 121 9.51 18.29 15.87
N ASP A 122 9.64 18.48 17.16
CA ASP A 122 10.87 18.39 17.94
C ASP A 122 10.90 17.11 18.80
N LEU A 123 10.78 15.94 18.14
CA LEU A 123 10.66 14.65 18.82
C LEU A 123 11.99 14.13 19.36
N GLU A 124 13.13 14.51 18.74
CA GLU A 124 14.47 14.08 19.17
C GLU A 124 15.04 14.96 20.28
N LYS A 125 14.91 16.25 20.13
CA LYS A 125 15.46 17.23 21.06
C LYS A 125 14.50 18.40 21.21
N PRO A 126 14.09 18.78 22.43
CA PRO A 126 13.17 19.90 22.65
C PRO A 126 13.63 21.18 21.95
N ASN A 127 12.71 21.86 21.29
CA ASN A 127 12.92 23.11 20.53
C ASN A 127 13.89 23.00 19.34
N ILE A 128 14.22 21.78 18.91
CA ILE A 128 15.03 21.55 17.71
C ILE A 128 14.18 20.70 16.76
N MET A 129 13.72 21.33 15.67
CA MET A 129 12.93 20.64 14.65
C MET A 129 13.71 19.45 14.07
N ASP A 130 13.09 18.28 13.99
CA ASP A 130 13.67 17.09 13.39
C ASP A 130 13.99 17.33 11.89
N GLU A 131 15.04 16.71 11.37
CA GLU A 131 15.44 16.87 9.96
C GLU A 131 14.41 16.30 8.97
N LYS A 132 13.69 15.27 9.40
CA LYS A 132 12.70 14.56 8.56
C LYS A 132 11.29 14.81 9.06
N PRO A 133 10.31 14.96 8.15
CA PRO A 133 8.93 15.08 8.55
C PRO A 133 8.45 13.76 9.17
N PHE A 134 7.71 13.86 10.28
CA PHE A 134 7.06 12.71 10.88
C PHE A 134 5.81 12.29 10.10
N PHE A 135 5.17 13.23 9.41
CA PHE A 135 3.98 13.01 8.61
C PHE A 135 4.04 13.82 7.32
N THR A 136 3.67 13.20 6.21
CA THR A 136 3.52 13.84 4.91
C THR A 136 2.10 13.61 4.39
N LEU A 137 1.39 14.69 4.11
CA LEU A 137 0.11 14.68 3.42
C LEU A 137 0.34 14.98 1.94
N ASP A 138 -0.01 14.06 1.07
CA ASP A 138 -0.04 14.22 -0.37
C ASP A 138 -1.50 14.27 -0.81
N LEU A 139 -1.93 15.40 -1.39
CA LEU A 139 -3.31 15.60 -1.82
C LEU A 139 -3.72 14.66 -2.93
N SER A 140 -2.77 14.15 -3.74
CA SER A 140 -3.06 13.16 -4.79
C SER A 140 -3.32 11.75 -4.24
N ASN A 141 -2.93 11.48 -2.99
CA ASN A 141 -3.02 10.15 -2.38
C ASN A 141 -3.51 10.22 -0.93
N LEU A 142 -4.75 10.64 -0.76
CA LEU A 142 -5.39 10.77 0.55
C LEU A 142 -5.70 9.40 1.14
N LYS A 143 -5.02 9.05 2.23
CA LYS A 143 -5.25 7.81 2.99
C LYS A 143 -6.08 8.11 4.24
N ASP A 144 -6.95 7.19 4.62
CA ASP A 144 -7.77 7.35 5.84
C ASP A 144 -6.89 7.51 7.11
N THR A 145 -5.72 6.86 7.14
CA THR A 145 -4.73 7.07 8.21
C THR A 145 -4.20 8.50 8.25
N SER A 146 -4.01 9.14 7.10
CA SER A 146 -3.57 10.53 6.99
C SER A 146 -4.65 11.50 7.48
N LEU A 147 -5.91 11.20 7.21
CA LEU A 147 -7.05 12.00 7.67
C LEU A 147 -7.17 12.01 9.20
N LYS A 148 -6.99 10.85 9.84
CA LYS A 148 -6.99 10.71 11.30
C LYS A 148 -5.89 11.52 11.99
N ILE A 149 -4.73 11.63 11.35
CA ILE A 149 -3.63 12.47 11.86
C ILE A 149 -3.99 13.94 11.66
N LEU A 150 -4.46 14.31 10.46
CA LEU A 150 -4.80 15.68 10.12
C LEU A 150 -5.93 16.23 10.98
N GLU A 151 -6.91 15.41 11.36
CA GLU A 151 -8.01 15.79 12.25
C GLU A 151 -7.49 16.37 13.57
N LYS A 152 -6.39 15.85 14.09
CA LYS A 152 -5.74 16.35 15.32
C LYS A 152 -5.13 17.74 15.17
N PHE A 153 -4.92 18.22 13.96
CA PHE A 153 -4.44 19.58 13.65
C PHE A 153 -5.57 20.56 13.38
N THR A 154 -6.81 20.09 13.31
CA THR A 154 -7.97 20.99 13.15
C THR A 154 -8.16 21.84 14.39
N LYS A 155 -8.75 23.03 14.23
CA LYS A 155 -9.05 23.95 15.34
C LYS A 155 -9.80 23.29 16.48
N ASN A 156 -10.80 22.43 16.15
CA ASN A 156 -11.62 21.73 17.16
C ASN A 156 -10.95 20.46 17.69
N GLY A 157 -10.11 19.80 16.89
CA GLY A 157 -9.45 18.54 17.24
C GLY A 157 -8.06 18.71 17.82
N TYR A 158 -7.53 19.93 17.88
CA TYR A 158 -6.15 20.17 18.30
C TYR A 158 -5.90 19.69 19.73
N ASN A 159 -4.99 18.71 19.82
CA ASN A 159 -4.49 18.18 21.10
C ASN A 159 -3.00 17.90 20.96
N LEU A 160 -2.19 18.69 21.64
CA LEU A 160 -0.73 18.64 21.55
C LEU A 160 -0.18 17.25 21.90
N GLU A 161 -0.60 16.68 23.03
CA GLU A 161 -0.12 15.38 23.51
C GLU A 161 -0.47 14.27 22.51
N ALA A 162 -1.74 14.22 22.07
CA ALA A 162 -2.19 13.21 21.11
C ALA A 162 -1.49 13.32 19.74
N ILE A 163 -1.06 14.53 19.35
CA ILE A 163 -0.26 14.72 18.12
C ILE A 163 1.16 14.20 18.35
N LEU A 164 1.81 14.54 19.46
CA LEU A 164 3.18 14.13 19.76
C LEU A 164 3.29 12.59 19.88
N ASP A 165 2.36 11.94 20.58
CA ASP A 165 2.30 10.48 20.68
C ASP A 165 2.17 9.82 19.30
N SER A 166 1.31 10.40 18.45
CA SER A 166 1.13 9.91 17.09
C SER A 166 2.38 10.14 16.22
N ALA A 167 3.03 11.28 16.37
CA ALA A 167 4.24 11.65 15.64
C ALA A 167 5.40 10.72 15.99
N GLU A 168 5.59 10.42 17.28
CA GLU A 168 6.61 9.49 17.75
C GLU A 168 6.36 8.08 17.19
N GLY A 169 5.13 7.57 17.30
CA GLY A 169 4.75 6.27 16.73
C GLY A 169 4.99 6.20 15.22
N LEU A 170 4.61 7.22 14.47
CA LEU A 170 4.81 7.29 13.01
C LEU A 170 6.29 7.31 12.63
N LYS A 171 7.11 8.04 13.38
CA LYS A 171 8.57 8.09 13.19
C LYS A 171 9.19 6.72 13.31
N TYR A 172 8.87 5.98 14.39
CA TYR A 172 9.40 4.63 14.59
C TYR A 172 8.86 3.64 13.57
N ILE A 173 7.57 3.68 13.24
CA ILE A 173 6.98 2.83 12.19
C ILE A 173 7.68 3.06 10.85
N LYS A 174 7.94 4.33 10.48
CA LYS A 174 8.66 4.67 9.24
C LYS A 174 10.10 4.17 9.26
N ALA A 175 10.81 4.32 10.39
CA ALA A 175 12.18 3.86 10.55
C ALA A 175 12.28 2.33 10.45
N ILE A 176 11.40 1.60 11.15
CA ILE A 176 11.33 0.14 11.13
C ILE A 176 10.99 -0.35 9.72
N ARG A 177 10.04 0.28 9.05
CA ARG A 177 9.67 -0.06 7.68
C ARG A 177 10.82 0.10 6.71
N ASN A 178 11.55 1.21 6.76
CA ASN A 178 12.70 1.47 5.89
C ASN A 178 13.80 0.43 6.10
N GLU A 179 14.06 0.06 7.37
CA GLU A 179 15.02 -0.99 7.72
C GLU A 179 14.55 -2.35 7.20
N PHE A 180 13.27 -2.67 7.38
CA PHE A 180 12.68 -3.89 6.88
C PHE A 180 12.75 -3.98 5.34
N GLU A 181 12.44 -2.89 4.61
CA GLU A 181 12.55 -2.84 3.15
C GLU A 181 14.01 -3.00 2.68
N ARG A 182 14.99 -2.51 3.46
CA ARG A 182 16.41 -2.74 3.20
C ARG A 182 16.77 -4.21 3.34
N GLU A 183 16.37 -4.82 4.44
CA GLU A 183 16.61 -6.24 4.72
C GLU A 183 15.93 -7.17 3.70
N LEU A 184 14.76 -6.80 3.18
CA LEU A 184 14.09 -7.55 2.11
C LEU A 184 14.90 -7.55 0.80
N LYS A 185 15.56 -6.44 0.48
CA LYS A 185 16.37 -6.31 -0.76
C LYS A 185 17.74 -6.96 -0.62
N ASP A 186 18.38 -6.74 0.51
CA ASP A 186 19.73 -7.25 0.80
C ASP A 186 19.86 -7.58 2.29
N PRO A 187 19.50 -8.82 2.70
CA PRO A 187 19.55 -9.24 4.09
C PRO A 187 20.95 -9.06 4.69
N SER A 188 21.02 -8.43 5.87
CA SER A 188 22.26 -8.31 6.62
C SER A 188 22.72 -9.67 7.16
N ASP A 189 24.01 -9.78 7.49
CA ASP A 189 24.54 -11.01 8.08
C ASP A 189 23.86 -11.30 9.43
N GLU A 190 23.48 -10.25 10.16
CA GLU A 190 22.74 -10.33 11.43
C GLU A 190 21.35 -10.94 11.22
N MET A 191 20.61 -10.45 10.22
CA MET A 191 19.28 -10.96 9.87
C MET A 191 19.38 -12.44 9.44
N VAL A 192 20.34 -12.78 8.59
CA VAL A 192 20.56 -14.15 8.14
C VAL A 192 20.90 -15.06 9.32
N LYS A 193 21.82 -14.65 10.20
CA LYS A 193 22.17 -15.40 11.41
C LYS A 193 20.96 -15.62 12.31
N MET A 194 20.15 -14.58 12.54
CA MET A 194 18.94 -14.65 13.37
C MET A 194 17.95 -15.70 12.84
N LEU A 195 17.73 -15.74 11.53
CA LEU A 195 16.81 -16.71 10.92
C LEU A 195 17.38 -18.12 10.91
N VAL A 196 18.63 -18.27 10.46
CA VAL A 196 19.28 -19.58 10.22
C VAL A 196 19.62 -20.30 11.51
N SER A 197 19.96 -19.59 12.60
CA SER A 197 20.27 -20.19 13.90
C SER A 197 19.13 -21.01 14.51
N LYS A 198 17.89 -20.81 14.04
CA LYS A 198 16.72 -21.56 14.52
C LYS A 198 16.66 -23.01 14.02
N PHE A 199 17.37 -23.35 12.94
CA PHE A 199 17.32 -24.67 12.30
C PHE A 199 18.68 -25.19 11.83
N TYR A 200 19.76 -24.39 11.93
CA TYR A 200 21.09 -24.75 11.49
C TYR A 200 22.10 -24.55 12.63
N GLU A 201 22.59 -25.67 13.22
CA GLU A 201 23.45 -25.66 14.40
C GLU A 201 24.95 -25.53 14.09
N LYS A 202 25.35 -25.68 12.79
CA LYS A 202 26.77 -25.64 12.41
C LYS A 202 27.28 -24.20 12.30
N PRO A 203 28.58 -23.95 12.50
CA PRO A 203 29.17 -22.63 12.33
C PRO A 203 28.93 -22.08 10.93
N LEU A 204 28.48 -20.82 10.84
CA LEU A 204 28.27 -20.09 9.59
C LEU A 204 29.62 -19.50 9.11
N ILE A 205 30.36 -20.26 8.32
CA ILE A 205 31.58 -19.79 7.63
C ILE A 205 31.17 -18.89 6.44
N ALA A 206 32.10 -18.05 5.96
CA ALA A 206 31.83 -17.03 4.94
C ALA A 206 31.13 -17.58 3.68
N SER A 207 31.57 -18.71 3.13
CA SER A 207 30.94 -19.32 1.95
C SER A 207 29.49 -19.77 2.18
N ARG A 208 29.19 -20.26 3.40
CA ARG A 208 27.81 -20.62 3.79
C ARG A 208 26.95 -19.40 4.06
N MET A 209 27.52 -18.35 4.62
CA MET A 209 26.82 -17.08 4.83
C MET A 209 26.32 -16.53 3.49
N THR A 210 27.16 -16.50 2.46
CA THR A 210 26.76 -16.08 1.12
C THR A 210 25.61 -16.92 0.56
N ALA A 211 25.67 -18.24 0.71
CA ALA A 211 24.60 -19.13 0.25
C ALA A 211 23.28 -18.88 1.01
N PHE A 212 23.36 -18.75 2.35
CA PHE A 212 22.18 -18.47 3.15
C PHE A 212 21.59 -17.07 2.90
N LYS A 213 22.42 -16.08 2.55
CA LYS A 213 21.92 -14.76 2.07
C LYS A 213 21.02 -14.91 0.83
N GLU A 214 21.45 -15.66 -0.15
CA GLU A 214 20.67 -15.93 -1.35
C GLU A 214 19.39 -16.73 -1.05
N TYR A 215 19.46 -17.71 -0.17
CA TYR A 215 18.26 -18.45 0.24
C TYR A 215 17.27 -17.55 1.00
N THR A 216 17.76 -16.66 1.83
CA THR A 216 16.92 -15.69 2.57
C THR A 216 16.23 -14.72 1.60
N LYS A 217 16.95 -14.18 0.60
CA LYS A 217 16.35 -13.35 -0.47
C LYS A 217 15.20 -14.06 -1.18
N LYS A 218 15.46 -15.31 -1.59
CA LYS A 218 14.43 -16.13 -2.27
C LYS A 218 13.23 -16.39 -1.37
N ALA A 219 13.48 -16.74 -0.11
CA ALA A 219 12.41 -16.99 0.87
C ALA A 219 11.55 -15.75 1.08
N PHE A 220 12.16 -14.55 1.21
CA PHE A 220 11.43 -13.29 1.35
C PHE A 220 10.57 -13.00 0.11
N SER A 221 11.16 -13.13 -1.10
CA SER A 221 10.42 -12.92 -2.36
C SER A 221 9.24 -13.87 -2.48
N ASN A 222 9.43 -15.15 -2.17
CA ASN A 222 8.37 -16.15 -2.23
C ASN A 222 7.24 -15.83 -1.24
N SER A 223 7.57 -15.52 0.03
CA SER A 223 6.57 -15.15 1.04
C SER A 223 5.74 -13.91 0.66
N ILE A 224 6.39 -12.91 0.04
CA ILE A 224 5.69 -11.71 -0.43
C ILE A 224 4.76 -12.07 -1.58
N ASN A 225 5.23 -12.84 -2.57
CA ASN A 225 4.43 -13.25 -3.72
C ASN A 225 3.23 -14.11 -3.29
N GLU A 226 3.43 -15.05 -2.37
CA GLU A 226 2.34 -15.83 -1.78
C GLU A 226 1.31 -14.94 -1.07
N SER A 227 1.77 -13.95 -0.30
CA SER A 227 0.89 -13.01 0.39
C SER A 227 0.10 -12.13 -0.59
N ILE A 228 0.73 -11.69 -1.69
CA ILE A 228 0.08 -10.93 -2.76
C ILE A 228 -0.97 -11.80 -3.45
N ASN A 229 -0.62 -13.03 -3.82
CA ASN A 229 -1.53 -13.95 -4.49
C ASN A 229 -2.72 -14.31 -3.60
N PHE A 230 -2.52 -14.51 -2.30
CA PHE A 230 -3.59 -14.75 -1.34
C PHE A 230 -4.54 -13.55 -1.24
N ARG A 231 -4.01 -12.31 -1.17
CA ARG A 231 -4.83 -11.09 -1.12
C ARG A 231 -5.59 -10.86 -2.42
N LEU A 232 -4.96 -11.14 -3.57
CA LEU A 232 -5.63 -11.04 -4.87
C LEU A 232 -6.78 -12.04 -4.99
N LYS A 233 -6.57 -13.29 -4.54
CA LYS A 233 -7.66 -14.29 -4.47
C LYS A 233 -8.82 -13.78 -3.61
N ASN A 234 -8.54 -13.34 -2.39
CA ASN A 234 -9.59 -12.84 -1.48
C ASN A 234 -10.29 -11.58 -2.02
N ALA A 235 -9.58 -10.69 -2.71
CA ALA A 235 -10.18 -9.49 -3.30
C ALA A 235 -11.09 -9.82 -4.50
N LEU A 236 -10.79 -10.88 -5.23
CA LEU A 236 -11.66 -11.40 -6.30
C LEU A 236 -12.90 -12.08 -5.70
N ASP A 237 -12.77 -12.79 -4.58
CA ASP A 237 -13.88 -13.46 -3.88
C ASP A 237 -14.84 -12.46 -3.18
N ILE A 238 -14.33 -11.28 -2.73
CA ILE A 238 -15.14 -10.25 -2.04
C ILE A 238 -16.04 -9.46 -3.02
N ASN A 239 -15.71 -9.39 -4.30
CA ASN A 239 -16.56 -8.70 -5.28
C ASN A 239 -17.84 -9.49 -5.66
N GLU A 240 -18.08 -10.66 -5.08
CA GLU A 240 -19.25 -11.49 -5.34
C GLU A 240 -20.30 -11.51 -4.21
N THR A 241 -20.14 -10.74 -3.13
CA THR A 241 -21.14 -10.69 -2.05
C THR A 241 -21.85 -9.35 -1.95
N ILE A 242 -22.90 -9.16 -2.77
CA ILE A 242 -24.05 -8.31 -2.39
C ILE A 242 -25.14 -9.28 -1.87
N PRO A 243 -25.70 -9.04 -0.67
CA PRO A 243 -26.51 -10.04 0.01
C PRO A 243 -27.95 -10.09 -0.48
N THR A 244 -28.40 -11.23 -0.92
CA THR A 244 -29.82 -11.55 -0.89
C THR A 244 -30.08 -12.59 0.21
N LYS A 245 -31.01 -12.24 1.10
CA LYS A 245 -31.41 -12.98 2.30
C LYS A 245 -31.95 -14.38 1.95
N ALA A 246 -31.62 -15.35 2.76
CA ALA A 246 -32.49 -16.14 3.62
C ALA A 246 -32.16 -17.64 3.69
N ASN A 247 -32.00 -18.06 4.92
CA ASN A 247 -32.38 -19.33 5.57
C ASN A 247 -31.55 -20.61 5.41
N GLU A 248 -30.85 -20.84 6.54
CA GLU A 248 -30.86 -22.05 7.41
C GLU A 248 -30.68 -23.46 6.75
N THR A 249 -29.66 -24.20 7.12
CA THR A 249 -29.67 -25.19 8.18
C THR A 249 -28.30 -25.84 8.39
N ILE A 250 -28.00 -26.08 9.64
CA ILE A 250 -26.84 -26.70 10.26
C ILE A 250 -26.69 -28.16 9.83
N SER A 251 -25.47 -28.60 9.54
CA SER A 251 -24.97 -29.86 10.10
C SER A 251 -23.45 -29.94 10.07
N SER A 252 -22.93 -30.11 11.25
CA SER A 252 -21.57 -30.45 11.65
C SER A 252 -21.08 -31.74 11.03
N ILE A 253 -19.80 -31.80 10.65
CA ILE A 253 -18.91 -32.93 10.91
C ILE A 253 -17.47 -32.42 10.86
N ASP A 254 -16.76 -32.62 11.98
CA ASP A 254 -15.31 -32.57 12.13
C ASP A 254 -14.61 -33.43 11.09
N ASP A 255 -13.55 -32.91 10.49
CA ASP A 255 -12.37 -33.75 10.25
C ASP A 255 -11.09 -32.90 10.23
N ASN A 256 -10.28 -33.18 11.21
CA ASN A 256 -8.97 -32.59 11.46
C ASN A 256 -7.95 -33.42 10.68
N SER A 257 -7.47 -32.91 9.54
CA SER A 257 -6.23 -33.42 8.94
C SER A 257 -5.48 -32.30 8.23
N GLU A 258 -4.32 -31.93 8.77
CA GLU A 258 -3.35 -31.07 8.13
C GLU A 258 -2.95 -31.66 6.76
N ALA A 259 -3.43 -31.04 5.68
CA ALA A 259 -2.98 -31.34 4.33
C ALA A 259 -1.67 -30.60 4.03
N PRO A 260 -0.68 -31.25 3.39
CA PRO A 260 0.57 -30.59 2.99
C PRO A 260 0.29 -29.48 1.98
N LYS A 261 0.84 -28.29 2.22
CA LYS A 261 0.73 -27.13 1.33
C LYS A 261 1.49 -27.39 0.04
N PHE A 262 0.79 -27.61 -1.07
CA PHE A 262 1.39 -27.64 -2.40
C PHE A 262 1.55 -26.21 -2.91
N VAL A 263 2.67 -25.92 -3.58
CA VAL A 263 3.00 -24.60 -4.13
C VAL A 263 2.71 -24.65 -5.63
N THR A 264 1.67 -23.96 -6.07
CA THR A 264 1.35 -23.76 -7.50
C THR A 264 2.54 -23.08 -8.19
N THR A 265 3.04 -23.67 -9.27
CA THR A 265 4.16 -23.14 -10.03
C THR A 265 3.75 -21.94 -10.90
N GLU A 266 4.72 -21.10 -11.32
CA GLU A 266 4.45 -19.99 -12.26
C GLU A 266 3.82 -20.50 -13.56
N GLU A 267 4.26 -21.62 -14.06
CA GLU A 267 3.77 -22.25 -15.30
C GLU A 267 2.34 -22.78 -15.15
N GLU A 268 1.97 -23.34 -13.99
CA GLU A 268 0.59 -23.75 -13.69
C GLU A 268 -0.34 -22.53 -13.63
N ASN A 269 0.13 -21.43 -13.03
CA ASN A 269 -0.63 -20.20 -12.99
C ASN A 269 -0.82 -19.62 -14.40
N GLU A 270 0.23 -19.53 -15.22
CA GLU A 270 0.16 -19.02 -16.58
C GLU A 270 -0.74 -19.91 -17.47
N GLY A 271 -0.60 -21.23 -17.41
CA GLY A 271 -1.45 -22.19 -18.11
C GLY A 271 -2.92 -22.07 -17.70
N SER A 272 -3.19 -21.82 -16.41
CA SER A 272 -4.54 -21.59 -15.91
C SER A 272 -5.17 -20.31 -16.46
N GLN A 273 -4.40 -19.23 -16.61
CA GLN A 273 -4.87 -17.98 -17.20
C GLN A 273 -5.21 -18.13 -18.70
N ILE A 274 -4.40 -18.89 -19.45
CA ILE A 274 -4.69 -19.22 -20.85
C ILE A 274 -6.02 -19.97 -20.93
N ILE A 275 -6.22 -21.01 -20.13
CA ILE A 275 -7.47 -21.80 -20.11
C ILE A 275 -8.64 -20.92 -19.72
N LYS A 276 -8.49 -20.07 -18.70
CA LYS A 276 -9.51 -19.10 -18.29
C LYS A 276 -9.90 -18.15 -19.41
N ALA A 277 -8.93 -17.67 -20.20
CA ALA A 277 -9.18 -16.82 -21.35
C ALA A 277 -10.00 -17.54 -22.44
N ILE A 278 -9.68 -18.80 -22.72
CA ILE A 278 -10.43 -19.64 -23.67
C ILE A 278 -11.85 -19.86 -23.21
N LEU A 279 -12.06 -20.24 -21.95
CA LEU A 279 -13.36 -20.59 -21.41
C LEU A 279 -14.29 -19.38 -21.24
N ARG A 280 -13.72 -18.17 -21.12
CA ARG A 280 -14.49 -16.91 -21.01
C ARG A 280 -15.42 -16.64 -22.20
N GLU A 281 -15.19 -17.29 -23.33
CA GLU A 281 -16.04 -17.12 -24.51
C GLU A 281 -17.47 -17.61 -24.29
N ILE A 282 -17.64 -18.63 -23.45
CA ILE A 282 -18.96 -19.26 -23.22
C ILE A 282 -19.36 -19.35 -21.74
N LEU A 283 -18.43 -19.05 -20.82
CA LEU A 283 -18.67 -19.19 -19.38
C LEU A 283 -18.15 -17.97 -18.62
N PRO A 284 -18.91 -17.40 -17.67
CA PRO A 284 -18.38 -16.40 -16.73
C PRO A 284 -17.19 -16.97 -15.96
N THR A 285 -16.15 -16.16 -15.79
CA THR A 285 -14.90 -16.57 -15.10
C THR A 285 -15.12 -16.97 -13.64
N SER A 286 -16.20 -16.52 -13.01
CA SER A 286 -16.63 -16.88 -11.65
C SER A 286 -16.99 -18.36 -11.50
N ARG A 287 -17.35 -19.02 -12.58
CA ARG A 287 -17.71 -20.46 -12.57
C ARG A 287 -16.51 -21.39 -12.79
N ILE A 288 -15.29 -20.83 -12.96
CA ILE A 288 -14.06 -21.60 -13.18
C ILE A 288 -13.30 -21.69 -11.86
N GLY A 289 -13.34 -22.85 -11.22
CA GLY A 289 -12.59 -23.16 -10.00
C GLY A 289 -11.21 -23.75 -10.32
N PHE A 290 -10.25 -23.54 -9.43
CA PHE A 290 -8.89 -24.10 -9.51
C PHE A 290 -8.58 -24.90 -8.26
N ARG A 291 -7.93 -26.06 -8.44
CA ARG A 291 -7.51 -26.90 -7.32
C ARG A 291 -6.13 -27.52 -7.57
N ASP A 292 -5.20 -27.13 -6.72
CA ASP A 292 -3.84 -27.65 -6.74
C ASP A 292 -3.76 -28.96 -5.93
N THR A 293 -3.10 -29.97 -6.49
CA THR A 293 -2.85 -31.25 -5.84
C THR A 293 -1.40 -31.68 -6.08
N GLN A 294 -0.94 -32.68 -5.36
CA GLN A 294 0.43 -33.20 -5.49
C GLN A 294 0.80 -33.65 -6.92
N SER A 295 -0.18 -34.06 -7.72
CA SER A 295 0.06 -34.69 -9.01
C SER A 295 -0.45 -33.91 -10.21
N TYR A 296 -1.31 -32.90 -10.02
CA TYR A 296 -1.85 -32.08 -11.10
C TYR A 296 -2.50 -30.80 -10.56
N PHE A 297 -2.58 -29.78 -11.40
CA PHE A 297 -3.36 -28.58 -11.19
C PHE A 297 -4.70 -28.71 -11.92
N GLY A 298 -5.80 -28.82 -11.16
CA GLY A 298 -7.14 -29.07 -11.71
C GLY A 298 -7.91 -27.79 -12.00
N ILE A 299 -8.55 -27.72 -13.17
CA ILE A 299 -9.50 -26.67 -13.56
C ILE A 299 -10.90 -27.28 -13.58
N LEU A 300 -11.82 -26.72 -12.78
CA LEU A 300 -13.12 -27.30 -12.47
C LEU A 300 -14.26 -26.34 -12.83
N LEU A 301 -15.42 -26.87 -13.22
CA LEU A 301 -16.63 -26.08 -13.34
C LEU A 301 -17.35 -26.00 -11.98
N ASP A 302 -17.71 -24.77 -11.58
CA ASP A 302 -18.40 -24.44 -10.31
C ASP A 302 -17.70 -25.00 -9.06
N ASP A 303 -16.33 -25.02 -9.07
CA ASP A 303 -15.48 -25.63 -8.04
C ASP A 303 -15.87 -27.07 -7.64
N ASN A 304 -16.47 -27.79 -8.56
CA ASN A 304 -17.02 -29.14 -8.33
C ASN A 304 -16.05 -30.20 -8.85
N ASN A 305 -15.51 -31.04 -7.96
CA ASN A 305 -14.62 -32.17 -8.30
C ASN A 305 -15.25 -33.19 -9.26
N ARG A 306 -16.56 -33.20 -9.39
CA ARG A 306 -17.28 -34.09 -10.31
C ARG A 306 -17.40 -33.50 -11.72
N LYS A 307 -16.99 -32.24 -11.91
CA LYS A 307 -17.05 -31.54 -13.19
C LYS A 307 -15.66 -30.98 -13.59
N PRO A 308 -14.63 -31.83 -13.76
CA PRO A 308 -13.30 -31.37 -14.17
C PRO A 308 -13.35 -30.94 -15.66
N ILE A 309 -12.83 -29.73 -15.93
CA ILE A 309 -12.71 -29.23 -17.30
C ILE A 309 -11.40 -29.76 -17.89
N CYS A 310 -10.30 -29.63 -17.18
CA CYS A 310 -9.01 -30.22 -17.54
C CYS A 310 -8.07 -30.27 -16.30
N ARG A 311 -6.95 -30.99 -16.46
CA ARG A 311 -5.87 -31.00 -15.47
C ARG A 311 -4.54 -30.71 -16.13
N LEU A 312 -3.72 -29.86 -15.51
CA LEU A 312 -2.35 -29.59 -15.92
C LEU A 312 -1.42 -30.45 -15.09
N HIS A 313 -0.52 -31.19 -15.75
CA HIS A 313 0.50 -32.02 -15.13
C HIS A 313 1.85 -31.40 -15.44
N PHE A 314 2.30 -30.44 -14.62
CA PHE A 314 3.54 -29.64 -14.83
C PHE A 314 4.65 -29.99 -13.85
N ASN A 315 4.41 -30.92 -12.93
CA ASN A 315 5.36 -31.35 -11.90
C ASN A 315 6.47 -32.28 -12.43
N SER A 316 6.58 -32.47 -13.75
CA SER A 316 7.59 -33.30 -14.39
C SER A 316 8.29 -32.55 -15.55
N ALA A 317 9.42 -33.10 -16.02
CA ALA A 317 10.17 -32.52 -17.15
C ALA A 317 9.33 -32.39 -18.44
N ASN A 318 8.38 -33.31 -18.64
CA ASN A 318 7.40 -33.25 -19.73
C ASN A 318 6.08 -32.75 -19.19
N LYS A 319 5.50 -31.74 -19.83
CA LYS A 319 4.24 -31.11 -19.43
C LYS A 319 3.07 -31.68 -20.22
N TYR A 320 1.96 -31.93 -19.56
CA TYR A 320 0.76 -32.47 -20.19
C TYR A 320 -0.47 -31.71 -19.76
N ILE A 321 -1.44 -31.60 -20.68
CA ILE A 321 -2.84 -31.27 -20.39
C ILE A 321 -3.69 -32.54 -20.49
N GLU A 322 -4.51 -32.80 -19.48
CA GLU A 322 -5.47 -33.91 -19.47
C GLU A 322 -6.88 -33.34 -19.72
N LEU A 323 -7.52 -33.80 -20.80
CA LEU A 323 -8.81 -33.32 -21.32
C LEU A 323 -9.92 -34.37 -21.08
N PHE A 324 -11.12 -33.92 -20.73
CA PHE A 324 -12.25 -34.81 -20.33
C PHE A 324 -13.39 -34.81 -21.37
N ASN A 325 -13.07 -34.97 -22.64
CA ASN A 325 -14.05 -34.94 -23.74
C ASN A 325 -15.16 -36.00 -23.65
N ASN A 326 -14.89 -37.12 -23.00
CA ASN A 326 -15.80 -38.29 -22.92
C ASN A 326 -16.28 -38.58 -21.49
N GLY A 327 -16.37 -37.54 -20.64
CA GLY A 327 -16.79 -37.67 -19.24
C GLY A 327 -15.63 -37.78 -18.25
N LYS A 328 -15.96 -37.67 -16.97
CA LYS A 328 -15.05 -37.53 -15.84
C LYS A 328 -13.97 -38.63 -15.71
N ASP A 329 -14.29 -39.84 -16.11
CA ASP A 329 -13.45 -41.02 -15.86
C ASP A 329 -12.50 -41.36 -17.02
N ASN A 330 -12.58 -40.65 -18.15
CA ASN A 330 -11.77 -40.86 -19.36
C ASN A 330 -10.98 -39.60 -19.75
N GLY A 331 -9.99 -39.21 -18.93
CA GLY A 331 -9.07 -38.12 -19.25
C GLY A 331 -8.00 -38.55 -20.26
N GLU A 332 -7.86 -37.84 -21.37
CA GLU A 332 -6.80 -38.01 -22.36
C GLU A 332 -5.66 -37.02 -22.13
N LYS A 333 -4.42 -37.53 -21.91
CA LYS A 333 -3.25 -36.69 -21.71
C LYS A 333 -2.60 -36.32 -23.03
N LYS A 334 -2.39 -35.04 -23.29
CA LYS A 334 -1.71 -34.47 -24.44
C LYS A 334 -0.42 -33.78 -24.01
N LEU A 335 0.66 -34.06 -24.69
CA LEU A 335 1.96 -33.43 -24.44
C LEU A 335 1.92 -31.95 -24.87
N LEU A 336 2.45 -31.08 -24.05
CA LEU A 336 2.65 -29.67 -24.33
C LEU A 336 4.16 -29.40 -24.49
N ASN A 337 4.58 -28.86 -25.62
CA ASN A 337 5.97 -28.42 -25.84
C ASN A 337 6.17 -26.98 -25.33
N SER A 338 5.09 -26.19 -25.31
CA SER A 338 5.03 -24.83 -24.74
C SER A 338 3.64 -24.61 -24.13
N LEU A 339 3.50 -23.56 -23.31
CA LEU A 339 2.19 -23.17 -22.75
C LEU A 339 1.22 -22.69 -23.84
N ASP A 340 1.75 -22.14 -24.94
CA ASP A 340 0.95 -21.73 -26.09
C ASP A 340 0.23 -22.90 -26.78
N ASP A 341 0.74 -24.13 -26.64
CA ASP A 341 0.08 -25.33 -27.18
C ASP A 341 -1.30 -25.57 -26.58
N ILE A 342 -1.61 -24.98 -25.42
CA ILE A 342 -2.93 -25.02 -24.78
C ILE A 342 -4.03 -24.46 -25.73
N TYR A 343 -3.70 -23.44 -26.53
CA TYR A 343 -4.63 -22.86 -27.50
C TYR A 343 -5.05 -23.86 -28.60
N ASN A 344 -4.19 -24.84 -28.92
CA ASN A 344 -4.53 -25.87 -29.89
C ASN A 344 -5.70 -26.76 -29.42
N TYR A 345 -5.92 -26.87 -28.10
CA TYR A 345 -6.97 -27.67 -27.47
C TYR A 345 -8.22 -26.86 -27.10
N ARG A 346 -8.36 -25.64 -27.67
CA ARG A 346 -9.50 -24.75 -27.39
C ARG A 346 -10.85 -25.45 -27.61
N ASN A 347 -11.01 -26.18 -28.73
CA ASN A 347 -12.28 -26.81 -29.05
C ASN A 347 -12.64 -27.92 -28.07
N GLU A 348 -11.66 -28.70 -27.63
CA GLU A 348 -11.82 -29.76 -26.64
C GLU A 348 -12.23 -29.20 -25.28
N LEU A 349 -11.58 -28.11 -24.83
CA LEU A 349 -11.93 -27.42 -23.59
C LEU A 349 -13.37 -26.89 -23.61
N LEU A 350 -13.80 -26.27 -24.71
CA LEU A 350 -15.16 -25.77 -24.88
C LEU A 350 -16.18 -26.91 -24.98
N ASN A 351 -15.84 -28.02 -25.61
CA ASN A 351 -16.72 -29.19 -25.70
C ASN A 351 -16.93 -29.90 -24.36
N THR A 352 -15.90 -29.94 -23.50
CA THR A 352 -16.01 -30.48 -22.14
C THR A 352 -17.07 -29.74 -21.33
N LEU A 353 -17.19 -28.41 -21.48
CA LEU A 353 -18.22 -27.61 -20.80
C LEU A 353 -19.64 -27.99 -21.26
N LYS A 354 -19.84 -28.18 -22.57
CA LYS A 354 -21.15 -28.56 -23.11
C LYS A 354 -21.67 -29.90 -22.57
N ASN A 355 -20.78 -30.78 -22.12
CA ASN A 355 -21.15 -32.06 -21.52
C ASN A 355 -21.66 -31.92 -20.07
N TYR A 356 -21.48 -30.74 -19.45
CA TYR A 356 -21.89 -30.44 -18.07
C TYR A 356 -23.12 -29.53 -18.00
N GLU A 357 -23.52 -28.90 -19.09
CA GLU A 357 -24.76 -28.13 -19.25
C GLU A 357 -25.87 -29.03 -19.81
#